data_dd9ea91f4d2c08b1a32879602a36cc66
#
_entry.id   dd9ea91f4d2c08b1a32879602a36cc66
#
_cell.length_a   1.000
_cell.length_b   1.000
_cell.length_c   1.000
_cell.angle_alpha   90.00
_cell.angle_beta   90.00
_cell.angle_gamma   90.00
#
_symmetry.space_group_name_H-M   'P 1'
#
loop_
_entity.id
_entity.type
_entity.pdbx_description
1 polymer ?
#
loop_
_entity_poly.entity_id
_entity_poly.type
_entity_poly.pdbx_seq_one_letter_code
_entity_poly.pdbx_strand_id
1 'polypeptide(L)' 'MSESKCMYELECVNNIVKLTVYNENGDTVYYKEYNTWRGAKIAAKKVYKKYWK' A
#
# COMPACT_ATOMS: atom_id res chain seq x y z
N MET A 1 -14.24 -1.73 18.14
CA MET A 1 -14.06 -1.39 17.51
C MET A 1 -13.28 -1.67 16.69
N SER A 2 -13.23 -1.89 16.07
CA SER A 2 -12.52 -2.23 15.26
C SER A 2 -11.91 -1.41 14.56
N GLU A 3 -11.07 -1.37 14.32
CA GLU A 3 -10.55 -0.65 13.64
C GLU A 3 -10.07 -1.07 12.59
N SER A 4 -10.29 -0.67 11.61
CA SER A 4 -9.81 -1.08 10.50
C SER A 4 -8.54 -0.61 10.34
N LYS A 5 -7.52 -1.39 10.24
CA LYS A 5 -6.31 -0.96 9.94
C LYS A 5 -6.17 -0.79 8.53
N CYS A 6 -5.54 0.20 8.03
CA CYS A 6 -5.22 0.37 6.64
C CYS A 6 -4.10 -0.54 6.33
N MET A 7 -4.32 -1.44 5.43
CA MET A 7 -3.29 -2.38 5.05
C MET A 7 -2.30 -1.73 4.13
N TYR A 8 -2.72 -0.78 3.33
CA TYR A 8 -1.82 -0.05 2.48
C TYR A 8 -2.40 1.32 2.19
N GLU A 9 -1.57 2.22 1.69
CA GLU A 9 -1.98 3.56 1.42
C GLU A 9 -1.48 3.97 0.04
N LEU A 10 -2.32 4.63 -0.72
CA LEU A 10 -1.95 5.12 -2.04
C LEU A 10 -2.11 6.62 -2.05
N GLU A 11 -1.07 7.31 -2.51
CA GLU A 11 -1.11 8.76 -2.57
C GLU A 11 -0.58 9.20 -3.92
N CYS A 12 -1.30 10.07 -4.60
CA CYS A 12 -0.86 10.57 -5.90
C CYS A 12 -0.37 12.00 -5.76
N VAL A 13 0.91 12.21 -6.09
CA VAL A 13 1.51 13.51 -6.00
C VAL A 13 2.32 13.74 -7.27
N ASN A 14 2.06 14.83 -8.00
CA ASN A 14 2.79 15.17 -9.21
C ASN A 14 2.83 14.00 -10.20
N ASN A 15 1.67 13.37 -10.39
CA ASN A 15 1.53 12.26 -11.32
C ASN A 15 2.33 11.02 -10.90
N ILE A 16 2.73 10.96 -9.67
CA ILE A 16 3.41 9.78 -9.12
C ILE A 16 2.51 9.21 -8.04
N VAL A 17 2.28 7.92 -8.09
CA VAL A 17 1.46 7.25 -7.09
C VAL A 17 2.39 6.56 -6.11
N LYS A 18 2.31 6.95 -4.86
CA LYS A 18 3.17 6.38 -3.82
C LYS A 18 2.40 5.30 -3.08
N LEU A 19 2.97 4.12 -3.06
CA LEU A 19 2.35 2.99 -2.39
C LEU A 19 3.12 2.66 -1.12
N THR A 20 2.43 2.62 0.00
CA THR A 20 3.02 2.25 1.28
C THR A 20 2.20 1.10 1.84
N VAL A 21 2.84 0.02 2.20
CA VAL A 21 2.14 -1.12 2.78
C VAL A 21 2.59 -1.28 4.22
N TYR A 22 1.62 -1.51 5.10
CA TYR A 22 1.88 -1.65 6.52
C TYR A 22 1.59 -3.06 6.99
N ASN A 23 2.25 -3.49 8.04
CA ASN A 23 1.96 -4.78 8.62
C ASN A 23 0.91 -4.61 9.73
N GLU A 24 0.62 -5.66 10.45
CA GLU A 24 -0.41 -5.62 11.48
C GLU A 24 -0.07 -4.66 12.60
N ASN A 25 1.19 -4.41 12.81
CA ASN A 25 1.62 -3.50 13.86
C ASN A 25 1.63 -2.05 13.43
N GLY A 26 1.36 -1.81 12.16
CA GLY A 26 1.36 -0.44 11.65
C GLY A 26 2.71 0.00 11.12
N ASP A 27 3.66 -0.90 11.04
CA ASP A 27 4.98 -0.54 10.55
C ASP A 27 5.02 -0.66 9.03
N THR A 28 5.74 0.25 8.39
CA THR A 28 5.89 0.21 6.94
C THR A 28 6.81 -0.94 6.56
N VAL A 29 6.29 -1.86 5.75
CA VAL A 29 7.09 -2.99 5.29
C VAL A 29 7.41 -2.92 3.81
N TYR A 30 6.80 -1.99 3.08
CA TYR A 30 7.03 -1.88 1.66
C TYR A 30 6.66 -0.47 1.20
N TYR A 31 7.49 0.10 0.34
CA TYR A 31 7.23 1.41 -0.20
C TYR A 31 7.79 1.46 -1.62
N LYS A 32 6.98 1.94 -2.54
CA LYS A 32 7.44 2.09 -3.92
C LYS A 32 6.57 3.12 -4.62
N GLU A 33 7.16 3.78 -5.63
CA GLU A 33 6.44 4.77 -6.40
C GLU A 33 6.12 4.20 -7.77
N TYR A 34 4.95 4.54 -8.26
CA TYR A 34 4.48 4.05 -9.55
C TYR A 34 4.02 5.23 -10.40
N ASN A 35 4.02 5.04 -11.71
CA ASN A 35 3.58 6.10 -12.60
C ASN A 35 2.09 6.08 -12.84
N THR A 36 1.42 4.99 -12.55
CA THR A 36 -0.01 4.90 -12.79
C THR A 36 -0.71 4.38 -11.54
N TRP A 37 -1.94 4.82 -11.40
CA TRP A 37 -2.75 4.37 -10.29
C TRP A 37 -3.03 2.88 -10.37
N ARG A 38 -3.30 2.41 -11.59
CA ARG A 38 -3.61 1.00 -11.80
C ARG A 38 -2.44 0.11 -11.39
N GLY A 39 -1.23 0.49 -11.81
CA GLY A 39 -0.06 -0.29 -11.46
C GLY A 39 0.16 -0.36 -9.96
N ALA A 40 -0.05 0.77 -9.30
CA ALA A 40 0.12 0.82 -7.85
C ALA A 40 -0.91 -0.06 -7.15
N LYS A 41 -2.15 -0.07 -7.64
CA LYS A 41 -3.19 -0.87 -7.01
C LYS A 41 -2.92 -2.37 -7.17
N ILE A 42 -2.44 -2.76 -8.34
CA ILE A 42 -2.12 -4.15 -8.57
C ILE A 42 -0.99 -4.59 -7.66
N ALA A 43 0.03 -3.75 -7.57
CA ALA A 43 1.17 -4.06 -6.70
C ALA A 43 0.74 -4.11 -5.25
N ALA A 44 -0.17 -3.21 -4.85
CA ALA A 44 -0.65 -3.19 -3.48
C ALA A 44 -1.27 -4.51 -3.10
N LYS A 45 -2.09 -5.08 -3.99
CA LYS A 45 -2.73 -6.34 -3.70
C LYS A 45 -1.72 -7.47 -3.56
N LYS A 46 -0.70 -7.48 -4.41
CA LYS A 46 0.30 -8.53 -4.35
C LYS A 46 1.11 -8.45 -3.07
N VAL A 47 1.54 -7.25 -2.71
CA VAL A 47 2.36 -7.07 -1.52
C VAL A 47 1.51 -7.31 -0.27
N TYR A 48 0.29 -6.84 -0.30
CA TYR A 48 -0.61 -7.03 0.82
C TYR A 48 -0.78 -8.51 1.15
N LYS A 49 -0.97 -9.34 0.12
CA LYS A 49 -1.16 -10.77 0.35
C LYS A 49 0.08 -11.41 0.94
N LYS A 50 1.22 -10.80 0.75
CA LYS A 50 2.46 -11.34 1.26
C LYS A 50 2.60 -11.09 2.75
N TYR A 51 2.14 -9.94 3.22
CA TYR A 51 2.32 -9.54 4.61
C TYR A 51 1.08 -9.69 5.47
N TRP A 52 -0.07 -9.82 4.84
CA TRP A 52 -1.32 -9.97 5.59
C TRP A 52 -1.92 -11.30 5.25
N LYS A 53 -2.37 -12.00 6.23
CA LYS A 53 -2.99 -13.31 5.98
C LYS A 53 -4.46 -13.33 6.31
#